data_49bc9d496eadae00629df34cf073ab92
#
_entry.id   49bc9d496eadae00629df34cf073ab92
#
_cell.length_a   1.000
_cell.length_b   1.000
_cell.length_c   1.000
_cell.angle_alpha   90.00
_cell.angle_beta   90.00
_cell.angle_gamma   90.00
#
_symmetry.space_group_name_H-M   'P 1'
#
loop_
_entity.id
_entity.type
_entity.pdbx_description
1 polymer ?
#
loop_
_entity_poly.entity_id
_entity_poly.type
_entity_poly.pdbx_seq_one_letter_code
_entity_poly.pdbx_strand_id
1 'polypeptide(L)'
;MARKLFDREINDLIHSMTELGNKVDGRIQMTIDALRTLDMEKAKYVATSDGEIDGEEHKIEQMCMNLIALQQPIASDLRTIAACLKILTDMEREADQCADICDILTIAELDRSSLALSHVVQMMEAAHDMFRGALDVFLSRDVEKAREICKADDNVDSMFSKIVLEVCGIITENPQNVMCDVDLIFITKYAERMA
;
A
#
# COMPACT_ATOMS: atom_id res chain seq x y z
N MET A 1 -21.00 31.84 -9.77
CA MET A 1 -19.62 31.63 -10.29
C MET A 1 -18.74 30.89 -9.27
N ALA A 2 -18.69 31.32 -8.01
CA ALA A 2 -17.85 30.68 -6.98
C ALA A 2 -18.09 29.16 -6.81
N ARG A 3 -19.34 28.70 -6.72
CA ARG A 3 -19.64 27.27 -6.55
C ARG A 3 -19.15 26.42 -7.72
N LYS A 4 -19.27 26.89 -8.97
CA LYS A 4 -18.75 26.14 -10.14
C LYS A 4 -17.21 26.02 -10.15
N LEU A 5 -16.51 27.03 -9.62
CA LEU A 5 -15.07 26.98 -9.46
C LEU A 5 -14.69 25.93 -8.41
N PHE A 6 -15.35 25.97 -7.26
CA PHE A 6 -15.15 24.99 -6.19
C PHE A 6 -15.42 23.56 -6.65
N ASP A 7 -16.54 23.31 -7.35
CA ASP A 7 -16.89 21.96 -7.87
C ASP A 7 -15.81 21.45 -8.84
N ARG A 8 -15.20 22.34 -9.62
CA ARG A 8 -14.07 21.99 -10.49
C ARG A 8 -12.83 21.63 -9.67
N GLU A 9 -12.47 22.42 -8.69
CA GLU A 9 -11.29 22.19 -7.84
C GLU A 9 -11.42 20.88 -7.04
N ILE A 10 -12.62 20.51 -6.57
CA ILE A 10 -12.88 19.20 -5.94
C ILE A 10 -12.69 18.06 -6.95
N ASN A 11 -13.16 18.23 -8.20
CA ASN A 11 -12.95 17.21 -9.23
C ASN A 11 -11.47 17.05 -9.59
N ASP A 12 -10.72 18.16 -9.65
CA ASP A 12 -9.27 18.15 -9.87
C ASP A 12 -8.54 17.44 -8.72
N LEU A 13 -8.97 17.63 -7.46
CA LEU A 13 -8.45 16.91 -6.29
C LEU A 13 -8.70 15.40 -6.41
N ILE A 14 -9.94 14.99 -6.72
CA ILE A 14 -10.28 13.56 -6.85
C ILE A 14 -9.51 12.92 -8.01
N HIS A 15 -9.31 13.66 -9.10
CA HIS A 15 -8.48 13.19 -10.21
C HIS A 15 -7.03 12.96 -9.79
N SER A 16 -6.42 13.93 -9.10
CA SER A 16 -5.04 13.78 -8.59
C SER A 16 -4.90 12.62 -7.59
N MET A 17 -5.88 12.44 -6.70
CA MET A 17 -5.94 11.27 -5.80
C MET A 17 -5.99 9.94 -6.58
N THR A 18 -6.77 9.89 -7.66
CA THR A 18 -6.88 8.69 -8.48
C THR A 18 -5.57 8.39 -9.22
N GLU A 19 -4.90 9.42 -9.75
CA GLU A 19 -3.60 9.25 -10.41
C GLU A 19 -2.53 8.76 -9.44
N LEU A 20 -2.47 9.32 -8.23
CA LEU A 20 -1.56 8.85 -7.19
C LEU A 20 -1.88 7.40 -6.79
N GLY A 21 -3.16 7.05 -6.59
CA GLY A 21 -3.59 5.69 -6.29
C GLY A 21 -3.16 4.68 -7.35
N ASN A 22 -3.25 5.03 -8.64
CA ASN A 22 -2.77 4.19 -9.73
C ASN A 22 -1.25 4.00 -9.72
N LYS A 23 -0.48 5.00 -9.28
CA LYS A 23 0.98 4.89 -9.13
C LYS A 23 1.34 3.96 -7.98
N VAL A 24 0.66 4.09 -6.85
CA VAL A 24 0.84 3.19 -5.69
C VAL A 24 0.44 1.76 -6.07
N ASP A 25 -0.69 1.55 -6.77
CA ASP A 25 -1.09 0.25 -7.32
C ASP A 25 0.02 -0.39 -8.16
N GLY A 26 0.60 0.39 -9.08
CA GLY A 26 1.73 -0.06 -9.89
C GLY A 26 2.98 -0.40 -9.08
N ARG A 27 3.25 0.34 -8.00
CA ARG A 27 4.37 0.08 -7.09
C ARG A 27 4.17 -1.22 -6.31
N ILE A 28 2.98 -1.45 -5.76
CA ILE A 28 2.64 -2.71 -5.08
C ILE A 28 2.82 -3.88 -6.04
N GLN A 29 2.31 -3.78 -7.27
CA GLN A 29 2.48 -4.83 -8.28
C GLN A 29 3.95 -5.11 -8.59
N MET A 30 4.79 -4.06 -8.73
CA MET A 30 6.23 -4.23 -8.96
C MET A 30 6.92 -4.91 -7.78
N THR A 31 6.54 -4.61 -6.55
CA THR A 31 7.04 -5.25 -5.32
C THR A 31 6.70 -6.74 -5.28
N ILE A 32 5.44 -7.08 -5.58
CA ILE A 32 4.97 -8.47 -5.69
C ILE A 32 5.78 -9.23 -6.75
N ASP A 33 5.98 -8.63 -7.92
CA ASP A 33 6.74 -9.25 -9.00
C ASP A 33 8.21 -9.43 -8.62
N ALA A 34 8.82 -8.44 -7.95
CA ALA A 34 10.20 -8.51 -7.46
C ALA A 34 10.37 -9.67 -6.47
N LEU A 35 9.46 -9.81 -5.50
CA LEU A 35 9.47 -10.92 -4.54
C LEU A 35 9.28 -12.28 -5.22
N ARG A 36 8.30 -12.38 -6.12
CA ARG A 36 7.99 -13.65 -6.82
C ARG A 36 9.15 -14.16 -7.67
N THR A 37 9.88 -13.24 -8.29
CA THR A 37 10.98 -13.58 -9.21
C THR A 37 12.36 -13.42 -8.61
N LEU A 38 12.48 -12.83 -7.41
CA LEU A 38 13.72 -12.37 -6.80
C LEU A 38 14.51 -11.45 -7.74
N ASP A 39 13.81 -10.49 -8.36
CA ASP A 39 14.36 -9.52 -9.30
C ASP A 39 14.99 -8.34 -8.54
N MET A 40 16.31 -8.40 -8.32
CA MET A 40 17.06 -7.40 -7.57
C MET A 40 17.10 -6.02 -8.24
N GLU A 41 17.02 -5.95 -9.58
CA GLU A 41 17.01 -4.67 -10.27
C GLU A 41 15.66 -3.96 -10.07
N LYS A 42 14.57 -4.73 -10.14
CA LYS A 42 13.24 -4.22 -9.85
C LYS A 42 13.10 -3.81 -8.38
N ALA A 43 13.62 -4.61 -7.45
CA ALA A 43 13.63 -4.28 -6.03
C ALA A 43 14.38 -2.96 -5.76
N LYS A 44 15.59 -2.79 -6.29
CA LYS A 44 16.36 -1.54 -6.17
C LYS A 44 15.62 -0.33 -6.74
N TYR A 45 14.94 -0.50 -7.87
CA TYR A 45 14.15 0.58 -8.46
C TYR A 45 13.02 1.01 -7.51
N VAL A 46 12.24 0.06 -6.96
CA VAL A 46 11.16 0.38 -6.01
C VAL A 46 11.72 1.04 -4.75
N ALA A 47 12.77 0.48 -4.15
CA ALA A 47 13.40 1.00 -2.93
C ALA A 47 13.93 2.44 -3.05
N THR A 48 14.34 2.86 -4.26
CA THR A 48 14.97 4.18 -4.46
C THR A 48 14.09 5.22 -5.14
N SER A 49 12.90 4.86 -5.60
CA SER A 49 12.00 5.74 -6.37
C SER A 49 10.88 6.39 -5.53
N ASP A 50 11.03 6.40 -4.21
CA ASP A 50 10.01 6.85 -3.27
C ASP A 50 9.67 8.34 -3.41
N GLY A 51 10.64 9.19 -3.62
CA GLY A 51 10.48 10.65 -3.73
C GLY A 51 9.53 11.14 -4.83
N GLU A 52 9.10 10.30 -5.76
CA GLU A 52 8.07 10.67 -6.75
C GLU A 52 6.68 10.69 -6.10
N ILE A 53 6.37 9.69 -5.26
CA ILE A 53 5.09 9.61 -4.54
C ILE A 53 5.00 10.70 -3.49
N ASP A 54 6.06 10.93 -2.71
CA ASP A 54 6.14 12.02 -1.73
C ASP A 54 5.89 13.39 -2.34
N GLY A 55 6.50 13.62 -3.50
CA GLY A 55 6.33 14.89 -4.22
C GLY A 55 4.91 15.12 -4.73
N GLU A 56 4.16 14.08 -5.04
CA GLU A 56 2.75 14.15 -5.44
C GLU A 56 1.83 14.23 -4.23
N GLU A 57 2.11 13.44 -3.20
CA GLU A 57 1.45 13.51 -1.91
C GLU A 57 1.42 14.95 -1.40
N HIS A 58 2.57 15.59 -1.29
CA HIS A 58 2.68 16.97 -0.83
C HIS A 58 1.88 17.97 -1.69
N LYS A 59 1.83 17.79 -3.02
CA LYS A 59 1.02 18.65 -3.91
C LYS A 59 -0.47 18.50 -3.64
N ILE A 60 -0.94 17.27 -3.45
CA ILE A 60 -2.35 16.96 -3.17
C ILE A 60 -2.74 17.48 -1.78
N GLU A 61 -1.85 17.33 -0.78
CA GLU A 61 -2.04 17.94 0.54
C GLU A 61 -2.25 19.46 0.43
N GLN A 62 -1.40 20.16 -0.32
CA GLN A 62 -1.53 21.58 -0.58
C GLN A 62 -2.85 21.94 -1.28
N MET A 63 -3.34 21.11 -2.22
CA MET A 63 -4.65 21.30 -2.83
C MET A 63 -5.78 21.21 -1.78
N CYS A 64 -5.73 20.22 -0.88
CA CYS A 64 -6.69 20.07 0.20
C CYS A 64 -6.68 21.29 1.13
N MET A 65 -5.50 21.73 1.56
CA MET A 65 -5.35 22.88 2.45
C MET A 65 -5.85 24.18 1.81
N ASN A 66 -5.58 24.40 0.52
CA ASN A 66 -6.06 25.56 -0.22
C ASN A 66 -7.59 25.56 -0.34
N LEU A 67 -8.21 24.40 -0.62
CA LEU A 67 -9.67 24.27 -0.67
C LEU A 67 -10.32 24.63 0.67
N ILE A 68 -9.76 24.19 1.78
CA ILE A 68 -10.27 24.51 3.12
C ILE A 68 -10.12 26.00 3.41
N ALA A 69 -8.92 26.57 3.15
CA ALA A 69 -8.60 27.94 3.52
C ALA A 69 -9.34 29.00 2.69
N LEU A 70 -9.49 28.75 1.38
CA LEU A 70 -9.97 29.76 0.43
C LEU A 70 -11.47 29.66 0.13
N GLN A 71 -12.07 28.47 0.23
CA GLN A 71 -13.40 28.20 -0.30
C GLN A 71 -14.48 28.03 0.77
N GLN A 72 -14.11 27.94 2.07
CA GLN A 72 -15.04 27.72 3.18
C GLN A 72 -16.05 26.59 2.88
N PRO A 73 -15.58 25.35 2.68
CA PRO A 73 -16.43 24.25 2.23
C PRO A 73 -17.56 23.94 3.23
N ILE A 74 -18.73 23.58 2.72
CA ILE A 74 -19.85 23.14 3.55
C ILE A 74 -19.56 21.73 4.11
N ALA A 75 -20.34 21.28 5.09
CA ALA A 75 -20.07 20.06 5.86
C ALA A 75 -19.82 18.79 5.01
N SER A 76 -20.51 18.61 3.88
CA SER A 76 -20.32 17.46 2.97
C SER A 76 -18.98 17.56 2.23
N ASP A 77 -18.63 18.74 1.76
CA ASP A 77 -17.41 18.98 1.00
C ASP A 77 -16.18 18.89 1.91
N LEU A 78 -16.28 19.45 3.11
CA LEU A 78 -15.23 19.33 4.13
C LEU A 78 -14.95 17.86 4.50
N ARG A 79 -15.99 17.03 4.60
CA ARG A 79 -15.80 15.57 4.83
C ARG A 79 -15.09 14.89 3.68
N THR A 80 -15.38 15.27 2.43
CA THR A 80 -14.67 14.74 1.27
C THR A 80 -13.19 15.12 1.31
N ILE A 81 -12.85 16.40 1.57
CA ILE A 81 -11.46 16.85 1.66
C ILE A 81 -10.72 16.17 2.82
N ALA A 82 -11.36 16.04 3.98
CA ALA A 82 -10.78 15.35 5.13
C ALA A 82 -10.55 13.85 4.87
N ALA A 83 -11.44 13.19 4.12
CA ALA A 83 -11.24 11.81 3.67
C ALA A 83 -10.05 11.71 2.70
N CYS A 84 -9.92 12.66 1.75
CA CYS A 84 -8.77 12.71 0.85
C CYS A 84 -7.45 12.81 1.62
N LEU A 85 -7.34 13.72 2.62
CA LEU A 85 -6.14 13.87 3.44
C LEU A 85 -5.77 12.57 4.18
N LYS A 86 -6.77 11.84 4.69
CA LYS A 86 -6.52 10.58 5.38
C LYS A 86 -6.05 9.50 4.43
N ILE A 87 -6.76 9.31 3.31
CA ILE A 87 -6.40 8.33 2.28
C ILE A 87 -5.02 8.63 1.69
N LEU A 88 -4.67 9.91 1.54
CA LEU A 88 -3.38 10.36 1.03
C LEU A 88 -2.22 9.85 1.90
N THR A 89 -2.34 10.00 3.23
CA THR A 89 -1.37 9.45 4.19
C THR A 89 -1.29 7.91 4.15
N ASP A 90 -2.44 7.23 3.95
CA ASP A 90 -2.44 5.79 3.82
C ASP A 90 -1.77 5.35 2.51
N MET A 91 -1.96 6.07 1.39
CA MET A 91 -1.28 5.80 0.10
C MET A 91 0.24 5.98 0.18
N GLU A 92 0.72 7.01 0.88
CA GLU A 92 2.16 7.22 1.12
C GLU A 92 2.72 6.05 1.93
N ARG A 93 2.05 5.65 3.01
CA ARG A 93 2.47 4.49 3.82
C ARG A 93 2.53 3.20 3.02
N GLU A 94 1.61 2.97 2.09
CA GLU A 94 1.65 1.82 1.18
C GLU A 94 2.92 1.82 0.32
N ALA A 95 3.30 2.98 -0.21
CA ALA A 95 4.52 3.13 -0.99
C ALA A 95 5.77 2.89 -0.13
N ASP A 96 5.80 3.40 1.10
CA ASP A 96 6.87 3.17 2.07
C ASP A 96 7.04 1.68 2.40
N GLN A 97 5.93 0.95 2.65
CA GLN A 97 6.01 -0.50 2.90
C GLN A 97 6.59 -1.25 1.68
N CYS A 98 6.25 -0.82 0.45
CA CYS A 98 6.84 -1.38 -0.76
C CYS A 98 8.36 -1.14 -0.82
N ALA A 99 8.82 0.05 -0.46
CA ALA A 99 10.24 0.39 -0.41
C ALA A 99 10.97 -0.43 0.66
N ASP A 100 10.42 -0.52 1.89
CA ASP A 100 10.97 -1.31 2.99
C ASP A 100 11.10 -2.80 2.62
N ILE A 101 10.07 -3.39 2.01
CA ILE A 101 10.10 -4.78 1.52
C ILE A 101 11.20 -4.97 0.48
N CYS A 102 11.31 -4.04 -0.46
CA CYS A 102 12.31 -4.11 -1.51
C CYS A 102 13.73 -3.86 -1.00
N ASP A 103 13.93 -3.00 -0.02
CA ASP A 103 15.22 -2.81 0.65
C ASP A 103 15.69 -4.12 1.28
N ILE A 104 14.84 -4.80 2.04
CA ILE A 104 15.17 -6.12 2.61
C ILE A 104 15.49 -7.11 1.49
N LEU A 105 14.66 -7.16 0.43
CA LEU A 105 14.88 -8.08 -0.68
C LEU A 105 16.25 -7.89 -1.35
N THR A 106 16.79 -6.66 -1.39
CA THR A 106 18.11 -6.39 -2.01
C THR A 106 19.30 -6.97 -1.23
N ILE A 107 19.11 -7.28 0.06
CA ILE A 107 20.18 -7.78 0.95
C ILE A 107 19.93 -9.21 1.43
N ALA A 108 18.68 -9.67 1.42
CA ALA A 108 18.28 -10.99 1.89
C ALA A 108 18.64 -12.08 0.86
N GLU A 109 19.20 -13.19 1.33
CA GLU A 109 19.49 -14.37 0.50
C GLU A 109 18.27 -15.32 0.45
N LEU A 110 17.14 -14.82 -0.06
CA LEU A 110 15.88 -15.59 -0.11
C LEU A 110 15.97 -16.74 -1.15
N ASP A 111 15.40 -17.89 -0.79
CA ASP A 111 15.28 -19.03 -1.68
C ASP A 111 13.95 -18.96 -2.48
N ARG A 112 14.06 -18.87 -3.80
CA ARG A 112 12.91 -18.87 -4.71
C ARG A 112 12.02 -20.13 -4.59
N SER A 113 12.59 -21.24 -4.17
CA SER A 113 11.84 -22.49 -3.95
C SER A 113 11.14 -22.56 -2.59
N SER A 114 11.34 -21.55 -1.73
CA SER A 114 10.74 -21.49 -0.40
C SER A 114 9.20 -21.43 -0.48
N LEU A 115 8.54 -22.35 0.20
CA LEU A 115 7.09 -22.35 0.32
C LEU A 115 6.60 -21.14 1.12
N ALA A 116 7.32 -20.77 2.16
CA ALA A 116 7.00 -19.59 2.98
C ALA A 116 7.06 -18.29 2.14
N LEU A 117 8.07 -18.12 1.27
CA LEU A 117 8.11 -16.99 0.35
C LEU A 117 6.88 -16.96 -0.58
N SER A 118 6.46 -18.11 -1.08
CA SER A 118 5.26 -18.19 -1.93
C SER A 118 3.98 -17.79 -1.17
N HIS A 119 3.88 -18.10 0.12
CA HIS A 119 2.77 -17.68 0.97
C HIS A 119 2.80 -16.18 1.26
N VAL A 120 3.99 -15.58 1.44
CA VAL A 120 4.14 -14.12 1.55
C VAL A 120 3.66 -13.42 0.28
N VAL A 121 4.03 -13.92 -0.90
CA VAL A 121 3.56 -13.37 -2.18
C VAL A 121 2.03 -13.45 -2.27
N GLN A 122 1.40 -14.57 -1.89
CA GLN A 122 -0.05 -14.70 -1.87
C GLN A 122 -0.72 -13.72 -0.89
N MET A 123 -0.12 -13.50 0.27
CA MET A 123 -0.61 -12.53 1.24
C MET A 123 -0.54 -11.10 0.69
N MET A 124 0.57 -10.72 0.03
CA MET A 124 0.68 -9.43 -0.65
C MET A 124 -0.33 -9.26 -1.78
N GLU A 125 -0.63 -10.32 -2.53
CA GLU A 125 -1.69 -10.29 -3.55
C GLU A 125 -3.06 -9.99 -2.91
N ALA A 126 -3.36 -10.60 -1.75
CA ALA A 126 -4.60 -10.33 -1.02
C ALA A 126 -4.68 -8.88 -0.51
N ALA A 127 -3.60 -8.34 0.06
CA ALA A 127 -3.52 -6.93 0.46
C ALA A 127 -3.66 -5.99 -0.75
N HIS A 128 -3.04 -6.32 -1.88
CA HIS A 128 -3.18 -5.55 -3.12
C HIS A 128 -4.62 -5.52 -3.66
N ASP A 129 -5.33 -6.63 -3.60
CA ASP A 129 -6.76 -6.68 -3.97
C ASP A 129 -7.60 -5.79 -3.03
N MET A 130 -7.25 -5.72 -1.74
CA MET A 130 -7.90 -4.80 -0.79
C MET A 130 -7.61 -3.33 -1.15
N PHE A 131 -6.37 -2.97 -1.45
CA PHE A 131 -6.00 -1.63 -1.89
C PHE A 131 -6.78 -1.20 -3.14
N ARG A 132 -6.84 -2.04 -4.17
CA ARG A 132 -7.64 -1.79 -5.38
C ARG A 132 -9.13 -1.61 -5.07
N GLY A 133 -9.65 -2.48 -4.21
CA GLY A 133 -11.02 -2.37 -3.75
C GLY A 133 -11.29 -1.05 -3.03
N ALA A 134 -10.36 -0.58 -2.20
CA ALA A 134 -10.45 0.69 -1.49
C ALA A 134 -10.46 1.89 -2.45
N LEU A 135 -9.61 1.88 -3.50
CA LEU A 135 -9.64 2.90 -4.56
C LEU A 135 -10.98 2.94 -5.29
N ASP A 136 -11.54 1.79 -5.64
CA ASP A 136 -12.86 1.69 -6.27
C ASP A 136 -13.96 2.25 -5.35
N VAL A 137 -13.89 1.95 -4.06
CA VAL A 137 -14.85 2.46 -3.05
C VAL A 137 -14.71 3.96 -2.86
N PHE A 138 -13.50 4.49 -2.86
CA PHE A 138 -13.27 5.93 -2.79
C PHE A 138 -14.01 6.67 -3.92
N LEU A 139 -13.97 6.12 -5.14
CA LEU A 139 -14.62 6.71 -6.32
C LEU A 139 -16.13 6.46 -6.32
N SER A 140 -16.57 5.24 -6.04
CA SER A 140 -17.99 4.85 -6.11
C SER A 140 -18.81 5.27 -4.89
N ARG A 141 -18.14 5.47 -3.73
CA ARG A 141 -18.76 5.72 -2.41
C ARG A 141 -19.71 4.59 -1.97
N ASP A 142 -19.44 3.36 -2.40
CA ASP A 142 -20.23 2.18 -2.07
C ASP A 142 -19.86 1.68 -0.66
N VAL A 143 -20.78 1.94 0.30
CA VAL A 143 -20.57 1.60 1.72
C VAL A 143 -20.58 0.10 1.97
N GLU A 144 -21.40 -0.67 1.21
CA GLU A 144 -21.44 -2.13 1.40
C GLU A 144 -20.14 -2.78 0.90
N LYS A 145 -19.65 -2.35 -0.25
CA LYS A 145 -18.33 -2.78 -0.75
C LYS A 145 -17.20 -2.40 0.21
N ALA A 146 -17.24 -1.20 0.82
CA ALA A 146 -16.28 -0.80 1.84
C ALA A 146 -16.26 -1.78 3.03
N ARG A 147 -17.43 -2.19 3.51
CA ARG A 147 -17.54 -3.16 4.61
C ARG A 147 -17.03 -4.56 4.25
N GLU A 148 -17.15 -4.95 2.99
CA GLU A 148 -16.61 -6.22 2.49
C GLU A 148 -15.07 -6.19 2.50
N ILE A 149 -14.47 -5.07 2.06
CA ILE A 149 -13.02 -4.89 2.07
C ILE A 149 -12.49 -4.90 3.51
N CYS A 150 -13.14 -4.18 4.44
CA CYS A 150 -12.75 -4.22 5.86
C CYS A 150 -12.80 -5.62 6.48
N LYS A 151 -13.62 -6.53 5.97
CA LYS A 151 -13.65 -7.94 6.43
C LYS A 151 -12.55 -8.79 5.78
N ALA A 152 -12.04 -8.38 4.62
CA ALA A 152 -10.95 -9.10 3.97
C ALA A 152 -9.64 -9.00 4.77
N ASP A 153 -9.49 -7.99 5.61
CA ASP A 153 -8.39 -7.81 6.56
C ASP A 153 -8.20 -9.03 7.48
N ASP A 154 -9.26 -9.60 8.01
CA ASP A 154 -9.22 -10.83 8.83
C ASP A 154 -8.50 -12.00 8.12
N ASN A 155 -8.57 -12.04 6.78
CA ASN A 155 -7.88 -13.08 6.00
C ASN A 155 -6.38 -12.81 5.95
N VAL A 156 -5.95 -11.57 5.74
CA VAL A 156 -4.52 -11.19 5.71
C VAL A 156 -3.89 -11.44 7.08
N ASP A 157 -4.56 -11.06 8.17
CA ASP A 157 -4.16 -11.35 9.55
C ASP A 157 -3.96 -12.85 9.81
N SER A 158 -4.91 -13.68 9.31
CA SER A 158 -4.80 -15.13 9.39
C SER A 158 -3.61 -15.68 8.61
N MET A 159 -3.35 -15.14 7.41
CA MET A 159 -2.19 -15.52 6.59
C MET A 159 -0.89 -15.12 7.28
N PHE A 160 -0.78 -13.89 7.80
CA PHE A 160 0.36 -13.42 8.58
C PHE A 160 0.71 -14.38 9.71
N SER A 161 -0.28 -14.73 10.54
CA SER A 161 -0.07 -15.62 11.69
C SER A 161 0.43 -17.00 11.27
N LYS A 162 -0.07 -17.55 10.16
CA LYS A 162 0.35 -18.85 9.63
C LYS A 162 1.77 -18.81 9.07
N ILE A 163 2.11 -17.76 8.31
CA ILE A 163 3.45 -17.59 7.73
C ILE A 163 4.50 -17.46 8.84
N VAL A 164 4.23 -16.63 9.87
CA VAL A 164 5.14 -16.50 11.01
C VAL A 164 5.39 -17.82 11.71
N LEU A 165 4.34 -18.63 11.95
CA LEU A 165 4.49 -19.96 12.55
C LEU A 165 5.28 -20.92 11.66
N GLU A 166 5.04 -20.90 10.35
CA GLU A 166 5.78 -21.69 9.37
C GLU A 166 7.27 -21.35 9.39
N VAL A 167 7.62 -20.05 9.32
CA VAL A 167 9.00 -19.57 9.35
C VAL A 167 9.68 -19.92 10.67
N CYS A 168 8.99 -19.79 11.81
CA CYS A 168 9.51 -20.23 13.12
C CYS A 168 9.82 -21.75 13.14
N GLY A 169 9.00 -22.55 12.47
CA GLY A 169 9.26 -23.98 12.26
C GLY A 169 10.54 -24.22 11.45
N ILE A 170 10.70 -23.51 10.33
CA ILE A 170 11.90 -23.59 9.47
C ILE A 170 13.16 -23.23 10.25
N ILE A 171 13.16 -22.12 11.03
CA ILE A 171 14.26 -21.70 11.87
C ILE A 171 14.65 -22.80 12.87
N THR A 172 13.65 -23.49 13.45
CA THR A 172 13.88 -24.56 14.44
C THR A 172 14.54 -25.78 13.80
N GLU A 173 14.17 -26.11 12.55
CA GLU A 173 14.71 -27.26 11.82
C GLU A 173 16.09 -26.95 11.19
N ASN A 174 16.32 -25.72 10.76
CA ASN A 174 17.54 -25.30 10.08
C ASN A 174 18.07 -23.93 10.58
N PRO A 175 18.65 -23.83 11.77
CA PRO A 175 19.10 -22.58 12.37
C PRO A 175 20.27 -21.90 11.65
N GLN A 176 20.83 -22.50 10.61
CA GLN A 176 21.94 -21.90 9.85
C GLN A 176 21.49 -20.73 8.96
N ASN A 177 20.22 -20.72 8.55
CA ASN A 177 19.64 -19.69 7.68
C ASN A 177 18.78 -18.65 8.45
N VAL A 178 18.92 -18.60 9.77
CA VAL A 178 18.08 -17.78 10.65
C VAL A 178 17.95 -16.31 10.21
N MET A 179 19.01 -15.71 9.67
CA MET A 179 18.97 -14.30 9.23
C MET A 179 18.02 -14.13 8.03
N CYS A 180 18.11 -14.99 7.05
CA CYS A 180 17.22 -14.98 5.89
C CYS A 180 15.76 -15.22 6.28
N ASP A 181 15.52 -16.15 7.22
CA ASP A 181 14.18 -16.45 7.73
C ASP A 181 13.61 -15.26 8.54
N VAL A 182 14.45 -14.54 9.30
CA VAL A 182 14.07 -13.31 9.99
C VAL A 182 13.73 -12.19 9.00
N ASP A 183 14.52 -12.03 7.93
CA ASP A 183 14.21 -11.08 6.85
C ASP A 183 12.83 -11.38 6.23
N LEU A 184 12.50 -12.65 6.02
CA LEU A 184 11.18 -13.06 5.52
C LEU A 184 10.05 -12.71 6.49
N ILE A 185 10.27 -12.79 7.82
CA ILE A 185 9.31 -12.34 8.83
C ILE A 185 9.10 -10.82 8.73
N PHE A 186 10.16 -10.03 8.54
CA PHE A 186 10.02 -8.58 8.36
C PHE A 186 9.24 -8.24 7.10
N ILE A 187 9.56 -8.87 5.96
CA ILE A 187 8.78 -8.71 4.72
C ILE A 187 7.31 -9.05 4.97
N THR A 188 7.04 -10.17 5.67
CA THR A 188 5.68 -10.58 6.03
C THR A 188 4.97 -9.52 6.88
N LYS A 189 5.68 -8.89 7.84
CA LYS A 189 5.12 -7.83 8.69
C LYS A 189 4.81 -6.56 7.91
N TYR A 190 5.66 -6.16 6.97
CA TYR A 190 5.37 -5.02 6.11
C TYR A 190 4.18 -5.31 5.19
N ALA A 191 4.10 -6.51 4.64
CA ALA A 191 2.97 -6.93 3.81
C ALA A 191 1.62 -6.96 4.58
N GLU A 192 1.61 -7.35 5.88
CA GLU A 192 0.41 -7.28 6.72
C GLU A 192 -0.02 -5.83 6.98
N ARG A 193 0.92 -4.89 7.11
CA ARG A 193 0.61 -3.48 7.35
C ARG A 193 0.01 -2.77 6.12
N MET A 194 0.03 -3.40 4.95
CA MET A 194 -0.60 -2.93 3.71
C MET A 194 -2.09 -3.30 3.63
N ALA A 195 -2.64 -4.06 4.55
CA ALA A 195 -4.04 -4.44 4.62
C ALA A 195 -4.80 -3.61 5.64
#